data_e0168027f79dfd11eb83639f296f582d
#
_entry.id   e0168027f79dfd11eb83639f296f582d
#
_cell.length_a   1.000
_cell.length_b   1.000
_cell.length_c   1.000
_cell.angle_alpha   90.00
_cell.angle_beta   90.00
_cell.angle_gamma   90.00
#
_symmetry.space_group_name_H-M   'P 1'
#
loop_
_entity.id
_entity.type
_entity.pdbx_description
1 polymer ?
#
loop_
_entity_poly.entity_id
_entity_poly.type
_entity_poly.pdbx_seq_one_letter_code
_entity_poly.pdbx_strand_id
1 'polypeptide(L)'
;MVVSDEIYHRLVFGDARFTCFAALPGMKEQTLTVNGASKTFAMTGWRLGYLMGPRELVDAAATIQSHATSNATSFAMVGALAALEHAEPEVEKMIVEYEARRDLLIPHLNAPPGFRCLPPAGAFYAFPNVSACFRTDDSGEPEGSTRFAERLLEEAHVAVVAGAAFGGDNYIRISFA
;
A
#
# COMPACT_ATOMS: atom_id res chain seq x y z
N MET A 1 -0.38 22.79 4.14
CA MET A 1 -1.45 21.82 3.88
C MET A 1 -0.85 20.44 3.70
N VAL A 2 -1.47 19.40 4.25
CA VAL A 2 -1.04 17.99 4.14
C VAL A 2 -2.14 17.20 3.41
N VAL A 3 -1.74 16.33 2.50
CA VAL A 3 -2.60 15.26 1.97
C VAL A 3 -2.09 13.96 2.58
N SER A 4 -2.91 13.34 3.44
CA SER A 4 -2.58 12.10 4.13
C SER A 4 -3.32 10.94 3.48
N ASP A 5 -2.60 10.06 2.80
CA ASP A 5 -3.17 8.80 2.29
C ASP A 5 -3.14 7.75 3.40
N GLU A 6 -4.31 7.44 3.92
CA GLU A 6 -4.51 6.54 5.06
C GLU A 6 -5.18 5.22 4.65
N ILE A 7 -5.02 4.81 3.39
CA ILE A 7 -5.68 3.63 2.83
C ILE A 7 -5.33 2.32 3.55
N TYR A 8 -4.20 2.27 4.26
CA TYR A 8 -3.73 1.11 5.02
C TYR A 8 -3.93 1.25 6.54
N HIS A 9 -4.73 2.22 7.02
CA HIS A 9 -4.88 2.53 8.44
C HIS A 9 -5.27 1.34 9.34
N ARG A 10 -6.00 0.36 8.79
CA ARG A 10 -6.40 -0.87 9.49
C ARG A 10 -5.37 -1.99 9.38
N LEU A 11 -4.54 -1.98 8.35
CA LEU A 11 -3.57 -3.05 8.10
C LEU A 11 -2.26 -2.74 8.83
N VAL A 12 -2.27 -2.90 10.15
CA VAL A 12 -1.12 -2.74 11.04
C VAL A 12 -0.91 -4.01 11.86
N PHE A 13 0.35 -4.35 12.16
CA PHE A 13 0.75 -5.63 12.71
C PHE A 13 1.50 -5.47 14.04
N GLY A 14 1.40 -6.50 14.90
CA GLY A 14 2.06 -6.51 16.21
C GLY A 14 1.65 -5.35 17.10
N ASP A 15 2.62 -4.69 17.69
CA ASP A 15 2.39 -3.55 18.59
C ASP A 15 2.26 -2.20 17.87
N ALA A 16 2.31 -2.18 16.52
CA ALA A 16 2.17 -0.97 15.75
C ALA A 16 0.78 -0.34 15.96
N ARG A 17 0.74 0.98 16.01
CA ARG A 17 -0.50 1.75 16.16
C ARG A 17 -0.59 2.78 15.06
N PHE A 18 -1.72 2.80 14.39
CA PHE A 18 -2.01 3.85 13.43
C PHE A 18 -2.41 5.14 14.16
N THR A 19 -1.91 6.26 13.66
CA THR A 19 -2.32 7.60 14.10
C THR A 19 -2.80 8.37 12.88
N CYS A 20 -4.09 8.75 12.86
CA CYS A 20 -4.62 9.62 11.84
C CYS A 20 -3.91 10.97 11.90
N PHE A 21 -3.37 11.44 10.78
CA PHE A 21 -2.60 12.68 10.73
C PHE A 21 -3.43 13.91 11.16
N ALA A 22 -4.70 13.93 10.77
CA ALA A 22 -5.63 15.00 11.16
C ALA A 22 -5.93 15.04 12.67
N ALA A 23 -5.66 13.95 13.42
CA ALA A 23 -5.85 13.89 14.87
C ALA A 23 -4.69 14.51 15.66
N LEU A 24 -3.57 14.80 15.02
CA LEU A 24 -2.45 15.48 15.66
C LEU A 24 -2.82 16.93 16.03
N PRO A 25 -2.27 17.48 17.13
CA PRO A 25 -2.58 18.84 17.56
C PRO A 25 -2.38 19.86 16.44
N GLY A 26 -3.41 20.67 16.14
CA GLY A 26 -3.36 21.71 15.12
C GLY A 26 -3.42 21.24 13.66
N MET A 27 -3.50 19.92 13.40
CA MET A 27 -3.44 19.42 12.02
C MET A 27 -4.80 19.26 11.35
N LYS A 28 -5.91 19.21 12.09
CA LYS A 28 -7.26 19.00 11.55
C LYS A 28 -7.62 19.92 10.39
N GLU A 29 -7.39 21.22 10.57
CA GLU A 29 -7.74 22.24 9.58
C GLU A 29 -6.71 22.38 8.42
N GLN A 30 -5.64 21.59 8.48
CA GLN A 30 -4.56 21.61 7.49
C GLN A 30 -4.41 20.29 6.74
N THR A 31 -5.29 19.32 7.01
CA THR A 31 -5.15 17.96 6.47
C THR A 31 -6.36 17.57 5.62
N LEU A 32 -6.05 17.08 4.42
CA LEU A 32 -6.96 16.26 3.61
C LEU A 32 -6.61 14.80 3.81
N THR A 33 -7.47 14.06 4.45
CA THR A 33 -7.31 12.61 4.60
C THR A 33 -7.97 11.89 3.43
N VAL A 34 -7.20 11.10 2.72
CA VAL A 34 -7.66 10.22 1.63
C VAL A 34 -7.73 8.80 2.17
N ASN A 35 -8.85 8.13 1.96
CA ASN A 35 -9.03 6.75 2.37
C ASN A 35 -10.02 6.04 1.45
N GLY A 36 -10.32 4.77 1.67
CA GLY A 36 -11.26 4.03 0.84
C GLY A 36 -11.51 2.60 1.27
N ALA A 37 -12.43 1.95 0.58
CA ALA A 37 -12.82 0.58 0.84
C ALA A 37 -11.82 -0.47 0.31
N SER A 38 -10.92 -0.07 -0.57
CA SER A 38 -10.08 -0.98 -1.38
C SER A 38 -9.23 -1.95 -0.56
N LYS A 39 -8.62 -1.50 0.54
CA LYS A 39 -7.63 -2.29 1.29
C LYS A 39 -8.24 -2.88 2.55
N THR A 40 -8.88 -2.07 3.37
CA THR A 40 -9.53 -2.51 4.60
C THR A 40 -10.58 -3.59 4.37
N PHE A 41 -11.37 -3.48 3.30
CA PHE A 41 -12.47 -4.39 3.01
C PHE A 41 -12.23 -5.28 1.78
N ALA A 42 -11.00 -5.38 1.29
CA ALA A 42 -10.65 -6.13 0.08
C ALA A 42 -11.53 -5.75 -1.15
N MET A 43 -11.98 -4.50 -1.24
CA MET A 43 -12.91 -3.99 -2.25
C MET A 43 -12.18 -3.22 -3.36
N THR A 44 -11.01 -3.66 -3.78
CA THR A 44 -10.19 -2.96 -4.79
C THR A 44 -10.94 -2.77 -6.11
N GLY A 45 -11.67 -3.78 -6.58
CA GLY A 45 -12.45 -3.76 -7.83
C GLY A 45 -13.69 -2.85 -7.78
N TRP A 46 -14.16 -2.46 -6.60
CA TRP A 46 -15.35 -1.62 -6.42
C TRP A 46 -15.09 -0.13 -6.70
N ARG A 47 -13.82 0.27 -6.79
CA ARG A 47 -13.38 1.62 -7.17
C ARG A 47 -13.99 2.72 -6.29
N LEU A 48 -14.02 2.54 -4.98
CA LEU A 48 -14.59 3.50 -4.04
C LEU A 48 -13.54 3.99 -3.02
N GLY A 49 -13.40 5.30 -2.96
CA GLY A 49 -12.64 6.03 -1.95
C GLY A 49 -13.41 7.23 -1.45
N TYR A 50 -12.89 7.88 -0.44
CA TYR A 50 -13.47 9.08 0.15
C TYR A 50 -12.38 10.04 0.63
N LEU A 51 -12.76 11.31 0.70
CA LEU A 51 -11.91 12.42 1.12
C LEU A 51 -12.57 13.10 2.32
N MET A 52 -11.77 13.38 3.35
CA MET A 52 -12.18 14.09 4.55
C MET A 52 -11.23 15.26 4.82
N GLY A 53 -11.77 16.40 5.26
CA GLY A 53 -10.93 17.57 5.58
C GLY A 53 -11.73 18.86 5.66
N PRO A 54 -11.06 20.02 5.59
CA PRO A 54 -11.72 21.32 5.56
C PRO A 54 -12.77 21.42 4.46
N ARG A 55 -13.93 21.93 4.82
CA ARG A 55 -15.11 21.97 3.94
C ARG A 55 -14.83 22.58 2.56
N GLU A 56 -14.15 23.71 2.53
CA GLU A 56 -13.85 24.42 1.29
C GLU A 56 -13.05 23.56 0.30
N LEU A 57 -12.12 22.74 0.81
CA LEU A 57 -11.30 21.84 -0.01
C LEU A 57 -12.10 20.63 -0.48
N VAL A 58 -12.95 20.07 0.39
CA VAL A 58 -13.84 18.97 0.03
C VAL A 58 -14.86 19.40 -1.02
N ASP A 59 -15.47 20.60 -0.86
CA ASP A 59 -16.44 21.15 -1.82
C ASP A 59 -15.77 21.41 -3.19
N ALA A 60 -14.52 21.91 -3.21
CA ALA A 60 -13.74 22.09 -4.44
C ALA A 60 -13.43 20.73 -5.11
N ALA A 61 -13.02 19.74 -4.33
CA ALA A 61 -12.78 18.38 -4.84
C ALA A 61 -14.07 17.75 -5.40
N ALA A 62 -15.21 17.92 -4.72
CA ALA A 62 -16.49 17.44 -5.19
C ALA A 62 -16.91 18.10 -6.51
N THR A 63 -16.61 19.38 -6.69
CA THR A 63 -16.84 20.09 -7.95
C THR A 63 -16.02 19.48 -9.08
N ILE A 64 -14.73 19.26 -8.88
CA ILE A 64 -13.85 18.60 -9.88
C ILE A 64 -14.37 17.19 -10.18
N GLN A 65 -14.69 16.41 -9.14
CA GLN A 65 -15.23 15.05 -9.27
C GLN A 65 -16.48 15.01 -10.13
N SER A 66 -17.43 15.95 -9.91
CA SER A 66 -18.69 16.01 -10.64
C SER A 66 -18.50 16.21 -12.15
N HIS A 67 -17.47 16.96 -12.54
CA HIS A 67 -17.14 17.21 -13.94
C HIS A 67 -16.24 16.12 -14.57
N ALA A 68 -15.44 15.43 -13.76
CA ALA A 68 -14.51 14.40 -14.23
C ALA A 68 -15.19 13.04 -14.41
N THR A 69 -15.91 12.56 -13.38
CA THR A 69 -16.49 11.22 -13.35
C THR A 69 -17.91 11.17 -12.78
N SER A 70 -18.54 12.31 -12.55
CA SER A 70 -19.84 12.51 -11.91
C SER A 70 -19.85 12.10 -10.43
N ASN A 71 -19.99 10.80 -10.13
CA ASN A 71 -19.92 10.26 -8.75
C ASN A 71 -19.48 8.80 -8.77
N ALA A 72 -19.23 8.25 -7.58
CA ALA A 72 -19.01 6.83 -7.41
C ALA A 72 -20.29 6.02 -7.74
N THR A 73 -20.09 4.76 -8.16
CA THR A 73 -21.19 3.85 -8.48
C THR A 73 -22.08 3.60 -7.28
N SER A 74 -23.40 3.76 -7.42
CA SER A 74 -24.35 3.72 -6.29
C SER A 74 -24.33 2.39 -5.53
N PHE A 75 -24.29 1.26 -6.22
CA PHE A 75 -24.20 -0.04 -5.55
C PHE A 75 -22.87 -0.25 -4.81
N ALA A 76 -21.79 0.34 -5.30
CA ALA A 76 -20.50 0.32 -4.58
C ALA A 76 -20.57 1.10 -3.26
N MET A 77 -21.29 2.24 -3.24
CA MET A 77 -21.54 3.00 -2.03
C MET A 77 -22.36 2.20 -1.00
N VAL A 78 -23.42 1.52 -1.44
CA VAL A 78 -24.22 0.64 -0.59
C VAL A 78 -23.40 -0.52 -0.03
N GLY A 79 -22.56 -1.15 -0.88
CA GLY A 79 -21.66 -2.23 -0.46
C GLY A 79 -20.63 -1.76 0.57
N ALA A 80 -20.04 -0.56 0.36
CA ALA A 80 -19.09 0.01 1.31
C ALA A 80 -19.73 0.43 2.62
N LEU A 81 -20.99 0.93 2.61
CA LEU A 81 -21.74 1.20 3.83
C LEU A 81 -21.95 -0.08 4.63
N ALA A 82 -22.41 -1.15 3.99
CA ALA A 82 -22.56 -2.45 4.62
C ALA A 82 -21.22 -2.99 5.19
N ALA A 83 -20.10 -2.79 4.47
CA ALA A 83 -18.79 -3.17 4.95
C ALA A 83 -18.37 -2.38 6.20
N LEU A 84 -18.61 -1.07 6.22
CA LEU A 84 -18.34 -0.21 7.37
C LEU A 84 -19.16 -0.61 8.62
N GLU A 85 -20.39 -1.04 8.41
CA GLU A 85 -21.31 -1.39 9.51
C GLU A 85 -21.12 -2.82 10.02
N HIS A 86 -20.66 -3.76 9.17
CA HIS A 86 -20.77 -5.18 9.49
C HIS A 86 -19.50 -6.01 9.26
N ALA A 87 -18.49 -5.51 8.51
CA ALA A 87 -17.36 -6.34 8.09
C ALA A 87 -16.18 -6.36 9.08
N GLU A 88 -16.29 -5.78 10.27
CA GLU A 88 -15.18 -5.75 11.24
C GLU A 88 -14.61 -7.15 11.55
N PRO A 89 -15.42 -8.19 11.80
CA PRO A 89 -14.89 -9.52 12.06
C PRO A 89 -14.10 -10.12 10.89
N GLU A 90 -14.48 -9.78 9.65
CA GLU A 90 -13.75 -10.25 8.46
C GLU A 90 -12.45 -9.48 8.24
N VAL A 91 -12.45 -8.19 8.57
CA VAL A 91 -11.23 -7.36 8.56
C VAL A 91 -10.21 -7.90 9.55
N GLU A 92 -10.63 -8.23 10.77
CA GLU A 92 -9.74 -8.81 11.79
C GLU A 92 -9.13 -10.14 11.35
N LYS A 93 -9.93 -11.04 10.78
CA LYS A 93 -9.44 -12.31 10.21
C LYS A 93 -8.40 -12.09 9.10
N MET A 94 -8.66 -11.14 8.22
CA MET A 94 -7.76 -10.78 7.13
C MET A 94 -6.43 -10.23 7.66
N ILE A 95 -6.45 -9.39 8.69
CA ILE A 95 -5.24 -8.84 9.33
C ILE A 95 -4.37 -9.97 9.92
N VAL A 96 -4.98 -10.90 10.64
CA VAL A 96 -4.29 -12.08 11.20
C VAL A 96 -3.63 -12.90 10.10
N GLU A 97 -4.32 -13.13 8.99
CA GLU A 97 -3.78 -13.86 7.84
C GLU A 97 -2.60 -13.12 7.19
N TYR A 98 -2.70 -11.80 7.00
CA TYR A 98 -1.59 -11.01 6.45
C TYR A 98 -0.39 -10.97 7.38
N GLU A 99 -0.60 -10.90 8.69
CA GLU A 99 0.48 -10.97 9.67
C GLU A 99 1.20 -12.32 9.59
N ALA A 100 0.46 -13.43 9.53
CA ALA A 100 1.01 -14.76 9.38
C ALA A 100 1.81 -14.91 8.08
N ARG A 101 1.32 -14.38 6.96
CA ARG A 101 2.05 -14.37 5.67
C ARG A 101 3.31 -13.54 5.73
N ARG A 102 3.27 -12.37 6.38
CA ARG A 102 4.46 -11.56 6.63
C ARG A 102 5.52 -12.35 7.40
N ASP A 103 5.10 -12.97 8.50
CA ASP A 103 6.00 -13.68 9.41
C ASP A 103 6.60 -14.95 8.78
N LEU A 104 5.88 -15.55 7.83
CA LEU A 104 6.41 -16.61 6.97
C LEU A 104 7.39 -16.04 5.92
N LEU A 105 7.02 -14.97 5.23
CA LEU A 105 7.77 -14.45 4.08
C LEU A 105 9.12 -13.84 4.47
N ILE A 106 9.15 -13.01 5.53
CA ILE A 106 10.34 -12.23 5.88
C ILE A 106 11.58 -13.08 6.19
N PRO A 107 11.49 -14.16 6.99
CA PRO A 107 12.61 -15.08 7.18
C PRO A 107 13.08 -15.72 5.87
N HIS A 108 12.15 -16.11 4.99
CA HIS A 108 12.48 -16.71 3.70
C HIS A 108 13.18 -15.73 2.76
N LEU A 109 12.79 -14.45 2.77
CA LEU A 109 13.48 -13.39 2.00
C LEU A 109 14.89 -13.11 2.55
N ASN A 110 15.11 -13.27 3.84
CA ASN A 110 16.41 -13.04 4.46
C ASN A 110 17.34 -14.27 4.45
N ALA A 111 16.85 -15.45 4.05
CA ALA A 111 17.65 -16.66 3.99
C ALA A 111 18.67 -16.66 2.85
N PRO A 112 18.35 -16.24 1.61
CA PRO A 112 19.33 -16.17 0.53
C PRO A 112 20.36 -15.06 0.77
N PRO A 113 21.66 -15.29 0.48
CA PRO A 113 22.65 -14.24 0.56
C PRO A 113 22.31 -13.11 -0.43
N GLY A 114 22.47 -11.87 0.03
CA GLY A 114 22.22 -10.69 -0.81
C GLY A 114 20.85 -10.06 -0.66
N PHE A 115 19.89 -10.72 -0.01
CA PHE A 115 18.60 -10.14 0.34
C PHE A 115 18.62 -9.59 1.76
N ARG A 116 18.01 -8.41 1.97
CA ARG A 116 17.82 -7.81 3.29
C ARG A 116 16.45 -7.15 3.36
N CYS A 117 15.54 -7.73 4.15
CA CYS A 117 14.18 -7.23 4.33
C CYS A 117 13.89 -7.01 5.81
N LEU A 118 13.48 -5.78 6.16
CA LEU A 118 12.92 -5.51 7.48
C LEU A 118 11.45 -5.92 7.51
N PRO A 119 10.94 -6.47 8.62
CA PRO A 119 9.53 -6.79 8.74
C PRO A 119 8.70 -5.51 8.69
N PRO A 120 7.72 -5.40 7.77
CA PRO A 120 6.83 -4.24 7.73
C PRO A 120 5.89 -4.25 8.94
N ALA A 121 5.66 -3.07 9.51
CA ALA A 121 4.72 -2.89 10.61
C ALA A 121 3.27 -2.69 10.13
N GLY A 122 3.03 -2.65 8.83
CA GLY A 122 1.70 -2.50 8.23
C GLY A 122 1.71 -2.67 6.72
N ALA A 123 0.54 -2.52 6.11
CA ALA A 123 0.25 -2.84 4.72
C ALA A 123 0.48 -4.34 4.41
N PHE A 124 0.61 -4.72 3.15
CA PHE A 124 0.90 -6.09 2.73
C PHE A 124 2.06 -6.14 1.71
N TYR A 125 3.08 -5.30 1.95
CA TYR A 125 4.25 -5.24 1.09
C TYR A 125 5.54 -5.48 1.89
N ALA A 126 6.40 -6.35 1.37
CA ALA A 126 7.79 -6.44 1.74
C ALA A 126 8.63 -5.62 0.75
N PHE A 127 9.69 -4.97 1.24
CA PHE A 127 10.58 -4.12 0.42
C PHE A 127 12.04 -4.47 0.69
N PRO A 128 12.49 -5.68 0.24
CA PRO A 128 13.86 -6.13 0.43
C PRO A 128 14.84 -5.32 -0.41
N ASN A 129 16.00 -5.02 0.18
CA ASN A 129 17.18 -4.64 -0.57
C ASN A 129 17.74 -5.87 -1.27
N VAL A 130 17.99 -5.75 -2.57
CA VAL A 130 18.47 -6.84 -3.44
C VAL A 130 19.72 -6.45 -4.23
N SER A 131 20.31 -5.29 -3.94
CA SER A 131 21.42 -4.74 -4.70
C SER A 131 22.64 -5.66 -4.79
N ALA A 132 22.85 -6.51 -3.77
CA ALA A 132 23.93 -7.50 -3.80
C ALA A 132 23.69 -8.67 -4.78
N CYS A 133 22.49 -8.77 -5.36
CA CYS A 133 22.12 -9.77 -6.37
C CYS A 133 22.10 -9.20 -7.79
N PHE A 134 22.42 -7.92 -7.95
CA PHE A 134 22.47 -7.29 -9.26
C PHE A 134 23.65 -7.84 -10.08
N ARG A 135 23.39 -8.13 -11.34
CA ARG A 135 24.42 -8.44 -12.33
C ARG A 135 25.06 -7.12 -12.78
N THR A 136 26.32 -7.20 -13.13
CA THR A 136 27.04 -6.08 -13.75
C THR A 136 26.91 -6.21 -15.26
N ASP A 137 26.59 -5.12 -15.93
CA ASP A 137 26.54 -5.08 -17.39
C ASP A 137 27.95 -4.99 -18.02
N ASP A 138 28.02 -4.97 -19.35
CA ASP A 138 29.28 -4.90 -20.10
C ASP A 138 30.05 -3.58 -19.87
N SER A 139 29.39 -2.54 -19.34
CA SER A 139 30.02 -1.26 -18.97
C SER A 139 30.57 -1.24 -17.55
N GLY A 140 30.30 -2.27 -16.76
CA GLY A 140 30.67 -2.39 -15.34
C GLY A 140 29.64 -1.79 -14.38
N GLU A 141 28.48 -1.36 -14.87
CA GLU A 141 27.42 -0.79 -14.06
C GLU A 141 26.41 -1.86 -13.58
N PRO A 142 25.88 -1.73 -12.37
CA PRO A 142 24.86 -2.66 -11.87
C PRO A 142 23.53 -2.50 -12.63
N GLU A 143 22.83 -3.60 -12.84
CA GLU A 143 21.58 -3.65 -13.63
C GLU A 143 20.40 -2.84 -13.06
N GLY A 144 20.41 -2.45 -11.79
CA GLY A 144 19.31 -1.78 -11.11
C GLY A 144 18.06 -2.65 -10.92
N SER A 145 17.08 -2.13 -10.15
CA SER A 145 15.88 -2.90 -9.76
C SER A 145 14.94 -3.20 -10.91
N THR A 146 14.89 -2.38 -11.94
CA THR A 146 14.03 -2.61 -13.11
C THR A 146 14.48 -3.85 -13.88
N ARG A 147 15.75 -3.91 -14.22
CA ARG A 147 16.32 -5.05 -14.94
C ARG A 147 16.31 -6.32 -14.11
N PHE A 148 16.56 -6.18 -12.79
CA PHE A 148 16.43 -7.30 -11.86
C PHE A 148 15.00 -7.86 -11.80
N ALA A 149 13.97 -6.99 -11.77
CA ALA A 149 12.57 -7.41 -11.78
C ALA A 149 12.17 -8.10 -13.09
N GLU A 150 12.63 -7.59 -14.25
CA GLU A 150 12.46 -8.24 -15.55
C GLU A 150 13.06 -9.64 -15.55
N ARG A 151 14.28 -9.77 -15.07
CA ARG A 151 15.01 -11.05 -14.99
C ARG A 151 14.32 -12.06 -14.06
N LEU A 152 13.78 -11.61 -12.91
CA LEU A 152 12.98 -12.47 -12.03
C LEU A 152 11.73 -12.99 -12.73
N LEU A 153 11.10 -12.15 -13.54
CA LEU A 153 9.92 -12.57 -14.30
C LEU A 153 10.29 -13.57 -15.41
N GLU A 154 11.36 -13.31 -16.16
CA GLU A 154 11.79 -14.14 -17.28
C GLU A 154 12.38 -15.48 -16.83
N GLU A 155 13.30 -15.48 -15.84
CA GLU A 155 14.06 -16.66 -15.43
C GLU A 155 13.36 -17.48 -14.33
N ALA A 156 12.64 -16.81 -13.41
CA ALA A 156 12.03 -17.46 -12.25
C ALA A 156 10.49 -17.45 -12.25
N HIS A 157 9.87 -16.77 -13.22
CA HIS A 157 8.42 -16.56 -13.31
C HIS A 157 7.82 -15.88 -12.06
N VAL A 158 8.61 -15.01 -11.41
CA VAL A 158 8.20 -14.25 -10.23
C VAL A 158 8.00 -12.79 -10.61
N ALA A 159 6.76 -12.32 -10.49
CA ALA A 159 6.40 -10.93 -10.74
C ALA A 159 6.60 -10.08 -9.46
N VAL A 160 7.42 -9.04 -9.56
CA VAL A 160 7.67 -8.06 -8.50
C VAL A 160 7.61 -6.64 -9.09
N VAL A 161 7.58 -5.63 -8.23
CA VAL A 161 7.66 -4.25 -8.70
C VAL A 161 9.05 -3.69 -8.40
N ALA A 162 9.70 -3.12 -9.41
CA ALA A 162 11.01 -2.48 -9.26
C ALA A 162 10.96 -1.33 -8.25
N GLY A 163 11.94 -1.26 -7.37
CA GLY A 163 12.05 -0.22 -6.35
C GLY A 163 12.31 1.17 -6.92
N ALA A 164 12.88 1.27 -8.13
CA ALA A 164 13.04 2.52 -8.86
C ALA A 164 11.71 3.30 -8.99
N ALA A 165 10.57 2.60 -9.15
CA ALA A 165 9.23 3.21 -9.18
C ALA A 165 8.86 3.93 -7.86
N PHE A 166 9.58 3.67 -6.78
CA PHE A 166 9.39 4.24 -5.43
C PHE A 166 10.61 5.06 -4.98
N GLY A 167 11.54 5.39 -5.88
CA GLY A 167 12.76 6.13 -5.58
C GLY A 167 13.85 5.31 -4.89
N GLY A 168 13.73 3.97 -4.85
CA GLY A 168 14.68 3.06 -4.21
C GLY A 168 15.21 1.99 -5.14
N ASP A 169 16.13 2.33 -6.04
CA ASP A 169 16.61 1.41 -7.10
C ASP A 169 17.37 0.18 -6.59
N ASN A 170 17.76 0.14 -5.33
CA ASN A 170 18.37 -1.04 -4.70
C ASN A 170 17.33 -2.06 -4.17
N TYR A 171 16.05 -1.80 -4.34
CA TYR A 171 14.96 -2.55 -3.72
C TYR A 171 13.99 -3.11 -4.75
N ILE A 172 13.20 -4.10 -4.32
CA ILE A 172 12.00 -4.54 -5.04
C ILE A 172 10.82 -4.55 -4.07
N ARG A 173 9.59 -4.39 -4.59
CA ARG A 173 8.39 -4.54 -3.78
C ARG A 173 7.71 -5.87 -4.08
N ILE A 174 7.45 -6.63 -3.04
CA ILE A 174 6.74 -7.90 -3.08
C ILE A 174 5.42 -7.74 -2.32
N SER A 175 4.31 -8.19 -2.91
CA SER A 175 3.02 -8.24 -2.23
C SER A 175 2.82 -9.62 -1.60
N PHE A 176 2.31 -9.66 -0.36
CA PHE A 176 1.89 -10.88 0.32
C PHE A 176 0.37 -10.90 0.61
N ALA A 177 -0.40 -10.09 -0.13
CA ALA A 177 -1.86 -10.06 -0.07
C ALA A 177 -2.50 -11.36 -0.56
#